data_a98e4ca436ddabf3fd785d1d078affd6
#
_entry.id   a98e4ca436ddabf3fd785d1d078affd6
#
_cell.length_a   1.000
_cell.length_b   1.000
_cell.length_c   1.000
_cell.angle_alpha   90.00
_cell.angle_beta   90.00
_cell.angle_gamma   90.00
#
_symmetry.space_group_name_H-M   'P 1'
#
loop_
_entity.id
_entity.type
_entity.pdbx_description
1 polymer ?
#
loop_
_entity_poly.entity_id
_entity_poly.type
_entity_poly.pdbx_seq_one_letter_code
_entity_poly.pdbx_strand_id
1 'polypeptide(L)'
;MKKTATFLTSAALLCSAFSFAQESSDASPYSFTHALTGTVPMIVMPAHDFSQDIKDAEAFEKAGNYPRFARHFDVNVTMLNSGVWSELPNGDHVWRLSLKSAGALATDLFFDNFFIPEGAEFNVYTADHKEVSRTYTFDDNQGNELFSTEFLQGEEQTIEYYEPASVRGQGKLRLTQLAHQYRMLPMADDCEVNIICSPEGDNWQDEKRGVVRIYVVESGGAGYCSGTLINNTAMDCKRYILTAFHCGVNSSATNFNSWKFYFNYESTACVGTGGSTANVMTGCTKKADSNDGGGSTGSDFLLVQMSSTASPTWWPNVYYNGWSNVNTAPAAGAICIHHPAGSNKKISKTAATAVSTTWGGTAGTHWRVTWTGTTNGWGVTEGGSSGSPLFDANSRVIGTLTGGGSYCNSVVPGGQNQPDSYGKVSYHWTSDGTTSPYQLKPWLDPGNTGATTLNGSYTPCAATGITTNEAENMFSVYPNPNNGEFTVSVKLDKQADVKIRVINMIGQEISNRMITNTVGGTYTMDLSAQPNGIYFVEIKSNNSILVKKINVIK
;
A
#
# COMPACT_ATOMS: atom_id res chain seq x y z
N MET A 1 43.66 60.50 -11.14
CA MET A 1 42.55 60.34 -10.21
C MET A 1 41.61 59.29 -10.81
N LYS A 2 41.76 58.03 -10.42
CA LYS A 2 40.86 56.90 -10.84
C LYS A 2 39.89 56.62 -9.70
N LYS A 3 38.58 56.77 -9.93
CA LYS A 3 37.54 56.44 -8.98
C LYS A 3 37.23 54.96 -9.14
N THR A 4 37.48 54.18 -8.11
CA THR A 4 37.06 52.77 -7.99
C THR A 4 35.62 52.74 -7.47
N ALA A 5 34.70 52.19 -8.25
CA ALA A 5 33.34 51.94 -7.81
C ALA A 5 33.26 50.48 -7.26
N THR A 6 32.93 50.40 -5.98
CA THR A 6 32.68 49.10 -5.31
C THR A 6 31.23 48.74 -5.51
N PHE A 7 30.98 47.61 -6.23
CA PHE A 7 29.65 47.00 -6.33
C PHE A 7 29.45 46.08 -5.13
N LEU A 8 28.51 46.42 -4.25
CA LEU A 8 27.95 45.50 -3.27
C LEU A 8 26.89 44.63 -3.97
N THR A 9 27.19 43.40 -4.16
CA THR A 9 26.19 42.37 -4.56
C THR A 9 25.51 41.85 -3.30
N SER A 10 24.26 42.26 -3.09
CA SER A 10 23.39 41.67 -2.07
C SER A 10 22.92 40.30 -2.60
N ALA A 11 23.43 39.23 -2.03
CA ALA A 11 22.90 37.91 -2.22
C ALA A 11 21.57 37.79 -1.44
N ALA A 12 20.45 37.88 -2.14
CA ALA A 12 19.17 37.53 -1.56
C ALA A 12 19.08 35.99 -1.50
N LEU A 13 19.15 35.43 -0.29
CA LEU A 13 18.77 34.04 -0.04
C LEU A 13 17.26 33.92 -0.32
N LEU A 14 16.93 33.34 -1.46
CA LEU A 14 15.57 32.80 -1.69
C LEU A 14 15.45 31.54 -0.86
N CYS A 15 14.83 31.65 0.33
CA CYS A 15 14.22 30.48 0.99
C CYS A 15 13.03 30.08 0.14
N SER A 16 13.20 29.08 -0.74
CA SER A 16 12.10 28.38 -1.36
C SER A 16 11.40 27.57 -0.26
N ALA A 17 10.25 28.05 0.21
CA ALA A 17 9.35 27.24 1.00
C ALA A 17 8.83 26.10 0.11
N PHE A 18 9.32 24.89 0.34
CA PHE A 18 8.79 23.70 -0.29
C PHE A 18 7.43 23.41 0.33
N SER A 19 6.37 23.77 -0.38
CA SER A 19 5.04 23.27 -0.09
C SER A 19 4.99 21.82 -0.57
N PHE A 20 4.86 20.87 0.35
CA PHE A 20 4.31 19.57 0.00
C PHE A 20 2.92 19.87 -0.56
N ALA A 21 2.66 19.44 -1.79
CA ALA A 21 1.34 19.53 -2.37
C ALA A 21 0.44 18.53 -1.62
N GLN A 22 -0.09 18.95 -0.49
CA GLN A 22 -1.27 18.33 0.09
C GLN A 22 -2.43 18.72 -0.83
N GLU A 23 -3.19 17.74 -1.33
CA GLU A 23 -4.46 18.04 -1.97
C GLU A 23 -5.22 18.94 -0.99
N SER A 24 -5.52 20.15 -1.40
CA SER A 24 -6.41 21.03 -0.65
C SER A 24 -7.76 20.32 -0.60
N SER A 25 -8.02 19.59 0.48
CA SER A 25 -9.33 19.03 0.70
C SER A 25 -10.28 20.19 0.93
N ASP A 26 -11.48 20.15 0.35
CA ASP A 26 -12.59 21.03 0.73
C ASP A 26 -13.05 20.75 2.19
N ALA A 27 -12.20 20.07 2.98
CA ALA A 27 -12.45 19.71 4.36
C ALA A 27 -12.53 20.98 5.20
N SER A 28 -13.71 21.21 5.77
CA SER A 28 -13.95 22.32 6.68
C SER A 28 -14.41 21.77 8.02
N PRO A 29 -13.51 21.63 9.02
CA PRO A 29 -13.88 21.27 10.37
C PRO A 29 -15.06 22.13 10.85
N TYR A 30 -15.97 21.54 11.60
CA TYR A 30 -17.20 22.21 12.04
C TYR A 30 -16.90 23.50 12.81
N SER A 31 -15.82 23.50 13.62
CA SER A 31 -15.38 24.65 14.38
C SER A 31 -14.91 25.84 13.54
N PHE A 32 -14.61 25.67 12.25
CA PHE A 32 -14.18 26.78 11.39
C PHE A 32 -15.32 27.68 10.97
N THR A 33 -16.52 27.13 10.90
CA THR A 33 -17.72 27.84 10.45
C THR A 33 -18.72 28.13 11.58
N HIS A 34 -18.52 27.53 12.75
CA HIS A 34 -19.42 27.65 13.89
C HIS A 34 -18.66 27.98 15.17
N ALA A 35 -19.16 28.99 15.91
CA ALA A 35 -18.60 29.33 17.22
C ALA A 35 -18.96 28.23 18.23
N LEU A 36 -17.97 27.43 18.63
CA LEU A 36 -18.13 26.39 19.63
C LEU A 36 -17.76 26.92 21.02
N THR A 37 -18.48 26.45 22.02
CA THR A 37 -18.23 26.77 23.43
C THR A 37 -17.11 25.92 24.02
N GLY A 38 -16.46 26.42 25.06
CA GLY A 38 -15.42 25.71 25.79
C GLY A 38 -14.00 25.92 25.22
N THR A 39 -13.05 26.05 26.13
CA THR A 39 -11.62 26.08 25.79
C THR A 39 -11.17 24.67 25.43
N VAL A 40 -10.51 24.53 24.29
CA VAL A 40 -9.93 23.24 23.87
C VAL A 40 -8.75 22.93 24.78
N PRO A 41 -8.79 21.81 25.57
CA PRO A 41 -7.65 21.42 26.37
C PRO A 41 -6.50 20.95 25.50
N MET A 42 -5.26 21.11 26.00
CA MET A 42 -4.04 20.72 25.32
C MET A 42 -3.28 19.66 26.12
N ILE A 43 -2.86 18.62 25.46
CA ILE A 43 -1.90 17.64 25.99
C ILE A 43 -0.54 17.94 25.36
N VAL A 44 0.46 18.15 26.21
CA VAL A 44 1.84 18.41 25.77
C VAL A 44 2.65 17.13 25.95
N MET A 45 3.34 16.72 24.88
CA MET A 45 4.23 15.57 24.92
C MET A 45 5.43 15.85 25.83
N PRO A 46 5.99 14.82 26.49
CA PRO A 46 7.18 14.97 27.31
C PRO A 46 8.33 15.61 26.53
N ALA A 47 9.07 16.51 27.18
CA ALA A 47 10.27 17.07 26.58
C ALA A 47 11.29 15.95 26.27
N HIS A 48 11.88 15.98 25.08
CA HIS A 48 12.86 15.00 24.63
C HIS A 48 14.00 15.71 23.89
N ASP A 49 15.24 15.28 24.14
CA ASP A 49 16.41 15.75 23.39
C ASP A 49 16.63 14.88 22.15
N PHE A 50 16.23 15.35 21.00
CA PHE A 50 16.35 14.64 19.72
C PHE A 50 17.78 14.59 19.16
N SER A 51 18.77 15.21 19.80
CA SER A 51 20.14 15.22 19.32
C SER A 51 20.75 13.81 19.24
N GLN A 52 20.34 12.91 20.14
CA GLN A 52 20.76 11.52 20.10
C GLN A 52 20.02 10.72 19.02
N ASP A 53 18.70 10.92 18.88
CA ASP A 53 17.90 10.27 17.83
C ASP A 53 18.45 10.62 16.43
N ILE A 54 18.88 11.86 16.20
CA ILE A 54 19.49 12.30 14.93
C ILE A 54 20.81 11.55 14.68
N LYS A 55 21.70 11.49 15.68
CA LYS A 55 22.97 10.75 15.57
C LYS A 55 22.77 9.27 15.32
N ASP A 56 21.84 8.65 16.04
CA ASP A 56 21.51 7.23 15.87
C ASP A 56 20.91 6.96 14.48
N ALA A 57 20.06 7.86 13.98
CA ALA A 57 19.51 7.78 12.64
C ALA A 57 20.60 7.91 11.56
N GLU A 58 21.52 8.87 11.70
CA GLU A 58 22.67 9.02 10.78
C GLU A 58 23.59 7.80 10.79
N ALA A 59 23.86 7.23 11.97
CA ALA A 59 24.66 6.02 12.10
C ALA A 59 23.95 4.80 11.46
N PHE A 60 22.64 4.69 11.63
CA PHE A 60 21.81 3.65 11.05
C PHE A 60 21.78 3.71 9.51
N GLU A 61 21.66 4.91 8.94
CA GLU A 61 21.73 5.13 7.50
C GLU A 61 23.14 4.81 6.95
N LYS A 62 24.19 5.27 7.65
CA LYS A 62 25.58 4.97 7.25
C LYS A 62 25.88 3.47 7.25
N ALA A 63 25.16 2.70 8.03
CA ALA A 63 25.23 1.24 8.01
C ALA A 63 24.46 0.60 6.84
N GLY A 64 23.87 1.40 5.93
CA GLY A 64 23.14 0.95 4.74
C GLY A 64 21.65 0.71 4.95
N ASN A 65 21.09 1.19 6.06
CA ASN A 65 19.66 1.05 6.33
C ASN A 65 18.85 2.26 5.83
N TYR A 66 17.54 2.15 5.94
CA TYR A 66 16.61 3.23 5.55
C TYR A 66 16.70 4.45 6.49
N PRO A 67 16.43 5.67 5.99
CA PRO A 67 16.48 6.88 6.81
C PRO A 67 15.36 6.92 7.85
N ARG A 68 15.71 7.05 9.12
CA ARG A 68 14.78 7.31 10.23
C ARG A 68 14.58 8.81 10.38
N PHE A 69 13.34 9.25 10.62
CA PHE A 69 13.03 10.69 10.70
C PHE A 69 12.03 11.06 11.80
N ALA A 70 11.39 10.09 12.42
CA ALA A 70 10.38 10.33 13.44
C ALA A 70 10.54 9.40 14.65
N ARG A 71 10.08 9.87 15.78
CA ARG A 71 9.97 9.13 17.05
C ARG A 71 8.52 9.07 17.50
N HIS A 72 8.08 7.93 17.98
CA HIS A 72 6.75 7.76 18.55
C HIS A 72 6.76 8.01 20.06
N PHE A 73 5.79 8.78 20.56
CA PHE A 73 5.45 8.93 21.95
C PHE A 73 4.16 8.17 22.24
N ASP A 74 4.20 7.29 23.23
CA ASP A 74 3.00 6.60 23.69
C ASP A 74 2.10 7.56 24.47
N VAL A 75 0.81 7.51 24.18
CA VAL A 75 -0.25 8.27 24.85
C VAL A 75 -1.42 7.34 25.13
N ASN A 76 -2.35 7.76 25.98
CA ASN A 76 -3.57 7.02 26.26
C ASN A 76 -4.73 8.02 26.38
N VAL A 77 -5.24 8.43 25.25
CA VAL A 77 -6.26 9.47 25.12
C VAL A 77 -7.53 8.89 24.49
N THR A 78 -8.64 9.14 25.14
CA THR A 78 -9.98 8.77 24.65
C THR A 78 -10.91 9.97 24.75
N MET A 79 -12.03 9.94 24.05
CA MET A 79 -13.08 10.96 24.17
C MET A 79 -13.72 11.02 25.56
N LEU A 80 -13.45 10.03 26.45
CA LEU A 80 -13.96 9.97 27.81
C LEU A 80 -13.00 10.57 28.85
N ASN A 81 -11.68 10.49 28.62
CA ASN A 81 -10.68 10.93 29.59
C ASN A 81 -10.02 12.27 29.28
N SER A 82 -10.25 12.80 28.07
CA SER A 82 -9.60 14.02 27.57
C SER A 82 -10.50 14.76 26.61
N GLY A 83 -10.09 16.01 26.28
CA GLY A 83 -10.82 16.84 25.32
C GLY A 83 -12.05 17.53 25.94
N VAL A 84 -12.77 18.23 25.10
CA VAL A 84 -14.00 18.97 25.44
C VAL A 84 -15.09 18.70 24.43
N TRP A 85 -16.27 18.38 24.93
CA TRP A 85 -17.49 18.26 24.13
C TRP A 85 -18.23 19.59 24.07
N SER A 86 -18.74 19.93 22.91
CA SER A 86 -19.70 21.02 22.67
C SER A 86 -20.99 20.44 22.12
N GLU A 87 -22.12 20.71 22.75
CA GLU A 87 -23.44 20.35 22.24
C GLU A 87 -23.99 21.49 21.39
N LEU A 88 -24.53 21.14 20.23
CA LEU A 88 -25.09 22.07 19.25
C LEU A 88 -26.61 22.23 19.44
N PRO A 89 -27.23 23.34 18.96
CA PRO A 89 -28.64 23.57 19.13
C PRO A 89 -29.56 22.50 18.53
N ASN A 90 -29.08 21.74 17.56
CA ASN A 90 -29.78 20.61 16.93
C ASN A 90 -29.56 19.27 17.64
N GLY A 91 -28.82 19.26 18.73
CA GLY A 91 -28.48 18.05 19.50
C GLY A 91 -27.27 17.27 19.00
N ASP A 92 -26.58 17.74 17.95
CA ASP A 92 -25.32 17.16 17.50
C ASP A 92 -24.19 17.55 18.46
N HIS A 93 -23.07 16.84 18.35
CA HIS A 93 -21.94 17.04 19.25
C HIS A 93 -20.62 17.22 18.50
N VAL A 94 -19.73 18.03 19.06
CA VAL A 94 -18.36 18.17 18.60
C VAL A 94 -17.41 17.97 19.76
N TRP A 95 -16.49 17.01 19.62
CA TRP A 95 -15.38 16.80 20.56
C TRP A 95 -14.09 17.36 19.99
N ARG A 96 -13.30 18.05 20.84
CA ARG A 96 -12.01 18.63 20.43
C ARG A 96 -10.94 18.42 21.47
N LEU A 97 -9.70 18.20 20.98
CA LEU A 97 -8.50 18.08 21.79
C LEU A 97 -7.29 18.60 21.02
N SER A 98 -6.47 19.44 21.63
CA SER A 98 -5.18 19.85 21.07
C SER A 98 -4.04 19.01 21.62
N LEU A 99 -3.07 18.73 20.77
CA LEU A 99 -1.84 17.98 21.09
C LEU A 99 -0.65 18.83 20.68
N LYS A 100 0.38 18.87 21.54
CA LYS A 100 1.62 19.60 21.25
C LYS A 100 2.84 18.74 21.50
N SER A 101 3.73 18.66 20.52
CA SER A 101 5.04 18.03 20.62
C SER A 101 6.10 19.05 20.26
N ALA A 102 6.68 19.70 21.28
CA ALA A 102 7.55 20.85 21.11
C ALA A 102 8.75 20.55 20.19
N GLY A 103 8.98 21.41 19.21
CA GLY A 103 10.06 21.28 18.23
C GLY A 103 9.81 20.30 17.09
N ALA A 104 8.62 19.69 16.99
CA ALA A 104 8.29 18.85 15.86
C ALA A 104 8.22 19.65 14.56
N LEU A 105 8.81 19.12 13.49
CA LEU A 105 8.65 19.63 12.14
C LEU A 105 7.26 19.29 11.61
N ALA A 106 6.76 18.10 11.93
CA ALA A 106 5.42 17.64 11.67
C ALA A 106 5.02 16.57 12.71
N THR A 107 3.74 16.35 12.91
CA THR A 107 3.23 15.29 13.79
C THR A 107 2.17 14.46 13.11
N ASP A 108 2.04 13.18 13.53
CA ASP A 108 1.10 12.20 13.00
C ASP A 108 0.51 11.38 14.16
N LEU A 109 -0.75 10.97 14.04
CA LEU A 109 -1.54 10.38 15.13
C LEU A 109 -1.93 8.94 14.81
N PHE A 110 -1.78 8.06 15.81
CA PHE A 110 -2.07 6.62 15.68
C PHE A 110 -3.10 6.19 16.70
N PHE A 111 -4.12 5.52 16.21
CA PHE A 111 -5.28 5.10 16.98
C PHE A 111 -5.41 3.58 16.94
N ASP A 112 -5.87 3.00 18.05
CA ASP A 112 -6.55 1.72 18.09
C ASP A 112 -7.98 1.93 18.63
N ASN A 113 -8.84 0.94 18.58
CA ASN A 113 -10.25 1.11 18.94
C ASN A 113 -10.86 2.36 18.23
N PHE A 114 -10.62 2.47 16.93
CA PHE A 114 -11.07 3.58 16.08
C PHE A 114 -12.32 3.17 15.29
N PHE A 115 -13.37 3.99 15.36
CA PHE A 115 -14.59 3.80 14.59
C PHE A 115 -15.33 5.13 14.41
N ILE A 116 -15.66 5.47 13.17
CA ILE A 116 -16.49 6.61 12.78
C ILE A 116 -17.84 6.05 12.32
N PRO A 117 -18.97 6.34 13.00
CA PRO A 117 -20.32 5.95 12.55
C PRO A 117 -20.77 6.75 11.32
N GLU A 118 -21.80 6.26 10.63
CA GLU A 118 -22.38 6.96 9.47
C GLU A 118 -22.85 8.37 9.83
N GLY A 119 -22.44 9.35 9.04
CA GLY A 119 -22.76 10.77 9.23
C GLY A 119 -21.87 11.50 10.22
N ALA A 120 -20.99 10.80 10.97
CA ALA A 120 -19.96 11.44 11.77
C ALA A 120 -18.71 11.76 10.93
N GLU A 121 -17.94 12.76 11.38
CA GLU A 121 -16.75 13.27 10.70
C GLU A 121 -15.57 13.41 11.66
N PHE A 122 -14.38 13.13 11.16
CA PHE A 122 -13.15 13.27 11.91
C PHE A 122 -12.14 14.08 11.11
N ASN A 123 -11.58 15.14 11.71
CA ASN A 123 -10.57 16.00 11.12
C ASN A 123 -9.42 16.23 12.10
N VAL A 124 -8.25 16.51 11.56
CA VAL A 124 -7.09 17.03 12.29
C VAL A 124 -6.59 18.28 11.58
N TYR A 125 -6.25 19.31 12.32
CA TYR A 125 -5.76 20.57 11.75
C TYR A 125 -4.70 21.23 12.63
N THR A 126 -3.86 22.05 11.98
CA THR A 126 -2.80 22.82 12.66
C THR A 126 -3.38 23.98 13.46
N ALA A 127 -2.63 24.45 14.48
CA ALA A 127 -3.07 25.55 15.33
C ALA A 127 -3.31 26.87 14.56
N ASP A 128 -2.62 27.10 13.44
CA ASP A 128 -2.79 28.26 12.57
C ASP A 128 -3.85 28.04 11.46
N HIS A 129 -4.51 26.89 11.45
CA HIS A 129 -5.55 26.47 10.51
C HIS A 129 -5.12 26.44 9.03
N LYS A 130 -3.80 26.43 8.74
CA LYS A 130 -3.32 26.41 7.35
C LYS A 130 -3.30 25.03 6.74
N GLU A 131 -3.11 24.00 7.56
CA GLU A 131 -3.20 22.63 7.13
C GLU A 131 -4.35 21.93 7.84
N VAL A 132 -5.17 21.26 7.07
CA VAL A 132 -6.29 20.45 7.53
C VAL A 132 -6.18 19.08 6.87
N SER A 133 -6.35 18.01 7.63
CA SER A 133 -6.51 16.68 7.04
C SER A 133 -7.73 16.66 6.12
N ARG A 134 -7.79 15.71 5.20
CA ARG A 134 -9.09 15.41 4.59
C ARG A 134 -10.09 15.05 5.69
N THR A 135 -11.37 15.24 5.43
CA THR A 135 -12.40 14.72 6.32
C THR A 135 -12.43 13.20 6.24
N TYR A 136 -12.29 12.53 7.37
CA TYR A 136 -12.45 11.08 7.52
C TYR A 136 -13.89 10.79 7.93
N THR A 137 -14.47 9.74 7.37
CA THR A 137 -15.87 9.35 7.53
C THR A 137 -15.99 7.84 7.81
N PHE A 138 -17.21 7.35 7.84
CA PHE A 138 -17.49 5.91 7.97
C PHE A 138 -16.70 5.04 6.97
N ASP A 139 -16.48 5.52 5.74
CA ASP A 139 -15.76 4.80 4.69
C ASP A 139 -14.26 4.60 4.99
N ASP A 140 -13.72 5.33 5.96
CA ASP A 140 -12.32 5.23 6.39
C ASP A 140 -12.08 4.16 7.46
N ASN A 141 -13.13 3.53 7.99
CA ASN A 141 -13.00 2.44 8.92
C ASN A 141 -12.35 1.22 8.26
N GLN A 142 -11.26 0.72 8.82
CA GLN A 142 -10.44 -0.35 8.23
C GLN A 142 -10.83 -1.77 8.66
N GLY A 143 -11.86 -1.90 9.51
CA GLY A 143 -12.36 -3.18 10.01
C GLY A 143 -11.45 -3.90 11.02
N ASN A 144 -10.30 -3.31 11.35
CA ASN A 144 -9.35 -3.78 12.35
C ASN A 144 -9.24 -2.84 13.55
N GLU A 145 -10.07 -1.80 13.60
CA GLU A 145 -10.07 -0.71 14.60
C GLU A 145 -8.72 0.03 14.72
N LEU A 146 -7.77 -0.17 13.80
CA LEU A 146 -6.54 0.60 13.69
C LEU A 146 -6.73 1.74 12.70
N PHE A 147 -6.14 2.89 13.01
CA PHE A 147 -6.18 4.05 12.16
C PHE A 147 -4.98 4.95 12.39
N SER A 148 -4.55 5.66 11.37
CA SER A 148 -3.57 6.74 11.49
C SER A 148 -3.95 7.91 10.59
N THR A 149 -3.56 9.10 11.03
CA THR A 149 -3.64 10.29 10.20
C THR A 149 -2.46 10.38 9.24
N GLU A 150 -2.24 11.53 8.63
CA GLU A 150 -1.03 11.86 7.90
C GLU A 150 -0.25 12.93 8.67
N PHE A 151 1.06 13.03 8.39
CA PHE A 151 1.88 14.08 8.97
C PHE A 151 1.35 15.46 8.57
N LEU A 152 0.98 16.28 9.54
CA LEU A 152 0.71 17.71 9.37
C LEU A 152 1.87 18.52 9.93
N GLN A 153 2.19 19.64 9.25
CA GLN A 153 3.33 20.48 9.60
C GLN A 153 3.16 21.13 10.99
N GLY A 154 4.29 21.32 11.67
CA GLY A 154 4.34 22.03 12.94
C GLY A 154 4.21 21.12 14.17
N GLU A 155 4.31 21.76 15.33
CA GLU A 155 4.39 21.10 16.63
C GLU A 155 3.05 20.91 17.34
N GLU A 156 1.97 21.50 16.80
CA GLU A 156 0.67 21.53 17.46
C GLU A 156 -0.45 21.21 16.49
N GLN A 157 -1.31 20.27 16.86
CA GLN A 157 -2.47 19.82 16.12
C GLN A 157 -3.71 19.79 17.01
N THR A 158 -4.88 20.06 16.40
CA THR A 158 -6.18 19.86 17.06
C THR A 158 -6.94 18.74 16.34
N ILE A 159 -7.41 17.78 17.12
CA ILE A 159 -8.36 16.76 16.69
C ILE A 159 -9.76 17.33 16.86
N GLU A 160 -10.62 17.14 15.85
CA GLU A 160 -12.04 17.43 15.93
C GLU A 160 -12.85 16.24 15.44
N TYR A 161 -13.80 15.81 16.23
CA TYR A 161 -14.74 14.76 15.92
C TYR A 161 -16.18 15.30 16.07
N TYR A 162 -16.92 15.31 14.96
CA TYR A 162 -18.32 15.67 14.90
C TYR A 162 -19.18 14.42 14.86
N GLU A 163 -20.27 14.38 15.64
CA GLU A 163 -21.28 13.32 15.57
C GLU A 163 -22.70 13.88 15.56
N PRO A 164 -23.54 13.46 14.60
CA PRO A 164 -24.97 13.73 14.64
C PRO A 164 -25.65 13.12 15.87
N ALA A 165 -26.72 13.75 16.34
CA ALA A 165 -27.53 13.26 17.47
C ALA A 165 -27.99 11.79 17.30
N SER A 166 -28.23 11.35 16.05
CA SER A 166 -28.69 9.99 15.72
C SER A 166 -27.66 8.90 16.00
N VAL A 167 -26.36 9.24 16.04
CA VAL A 167 -25.25 8.29 16.27
C VAL A 167 -24.44 8.63 17.52
N ARG A 168 -24.99 9.46 18.38
CA ARG A 168 -24.36 9.94 19.62
C ARG A 168 -23.76 8.80 20.44
N GLY A 169 -22.46 8.92 20.74
CA GLY A 169 -21.73 7.97 21.58
C GLY A 169 -21.40 6.63 20.89
N GLN A 170 -21.65 6.48 19.59
CA GLN A 170 -21.25 5.29 18.83
C GLN A 170 -19.82 5.36 18.33
N GLY A 171 -19.26 6.57 18.18
CA GLY A 171 -17.89 6.79 17.76
C GLY A 171 -16.89 6.27 18.80
N LYS A 172 -15.75 5.78 18.31
CA LYS A 172 -14.65 5.27 19.16
C LYS A 172 -13.36 5.92 18.67
N LEU A 173 -12.66 6.59 19.56
CA LEU A 173 -11.36 7.19 19.32
C LEU A 173 -10.47 6.92 20.54
N ARG A 174 -9.44 6.08 20.38
CA ARG A 174 -8.35 5.95 21.34
C ARG A 174 -7.04 6.22 20.65
N LEU A 175 -6.46 7.40 20.91
CA LEU A 175 -5.13 7.77 20.47
C LEU A 175 -4.12 7.04 21.37
N THR A 176 -3.23 6.28 20.74
CA THR A 176 -2.22 5.46 21.43
C THR A 176 -0.81 5.98 21.23
N GLN A 177 -0.54 6.65 20.10
CA GLN A 177 0.78 7.20 19.79
C GLN A 177 0.66 8.51 19.02
N LEU A 178 1.63 9.40 19.28
CA LEU A 178 1.94 10.57 18.47
C LEU A 178 3.35 10.41 17.92
N ALA A 179 3.50 10.45 16.60
CA ALA A 179 4.79 10.49 15.94
C ALA A 179 5.27 11.94 15.82
N HIS A 180 6.49 12.20 16.29
CA HIS A 180 7.20 13.47 16.21
C HIS A 180 8.28 13.38 15.13
N GLN A 181 8.12 14.13 14.07
CA GLN A 181 9.14 14.28 13.05
C GLN A 181 10.24 15.24 13.53
N TYR A 182 11.44 14.71 13.75
CA TYR A 182 12.58 15.49 14.27
C TYR A 182 13.55 15.95 13.18
N ARG A 183 13.46 15.43 11.96
CA ARG A 183 14.25 15.89 10.81
C ARG A 183 13.52 15.71 9.49
N MET A 184 13.89 16.48 8.49
CA MET A 184 13.41 16.28 7.12
C MET A 184 14.13 15.09 6.50
N LEU A 185 13.39 14.31 5.72
CA LEU A 185 14.02 13.33 4.84
C LEU A 185 14.68 14.03 3.65
N PRO A 186 15.82 13.52 3.16
CA PRO A 186 16.32 13.94 1.86
C PRO A 186 15.25 13.62 0.81
N MET A 187 15.12 14.46 -0.20
CA MET A 187 14.32 14.12 -1.38
C MET A 187 15.11 13.10 -2.20
N ALA A 188 14.40 12.23 -2.93
CA ALA A 188 15.04 11.39 -3.92
C ALA A 188 15.80 12.26 -4.93
N ASP A 189 16.95 11.79 -5.33
CA ASP A 189 17.85 12.52 -6.20
C ASP A 189 17.29 12.70 -7.63
N ASP A 190 17.82 13.68 -8.36
CA ASP A 190 17.34 14.10 -9.68
C ASP A 190 17.46 13.03 -10.78
N CYS A 191 18.27 11.99 -10.58
CA CYS A 191 18.41 10.92 -11.58
C CYS A 191 17.26 9.91 -11.54
N GLU A 192 16.43 9.95 -10.49
CA GLU A 192 15.33 9.02 -10.29
C GLU A 192 14.19 9.25 -11.28
N VAL A 193 13.68 8.16 -11.86
CA VAL A 193 12.64 8.19 -12.89
C VAL A 193 11.27 7.92 -12.30
N ASN A 194 10.32 8.85 -12.44
CA ASN A 194 8.94 8.63 -12.02
C ASN A 194 8.30 7.48 -12.80
N ILE A 195 7.56 6.59 -12.11
CA ILE A 195 6.89 5.43 -12.72
C ILE A 195 5.93 5.80 -13.87
N ILE A 196 5.46 7.04 -13.91
CA ILE A 196 4.57 7.53 -14.98
C ILE A 196 5.31 7.93 -16.26
N CYS A 197 6.65 8.04 -16.22
CA CYS A 197 7.44 8.44 -17.39
C CYS A 197 7.34 7.42 -18.52
N SER A 198 7.11 7.91 -19.74
CA SER A 198 7.21 7.11 -20.97
C SER A 198 8.62 7.24 -21.56
N PRO A 199 9.27 6.15 -22.00
CA PRO A 199 8.71 4.79 -22.15
C PRO A 199 8.94 3.87 -20.93
N GLU A 200 9.54 4.34 -19.83
CA GLU A 200 10.01 3.50 -18.75
C GLU A 200 8.86 2.77 -18.04
N GLY A 201 7.79 3.49 -17.73
CA GLY A 201 6.63 2.99 -16.98
C GLY A 201 5.53 2.37 -17.82
N ASP A 202 5.54 2.51 -19.15
CA ASP A 202 4.39 2.18 -20.02
C ASP A 202 3.87 0.76 -19.84
N ASN A 203 4.77 -0.21 -19.68
CA ASN A 203 4.44 -1.63 -19.58
C ASN A 203 4.28 -2.11 -18.12
N TRP A 204 4.25 -1.21 -17.13
CA TRP A 204 4.28 -1.55 -15.69
C TRP A 204 3.09 -0.95 -14.94
N GLN A 205 2.00 -0.68 -15.65
CA GLN A 205 0.82 0.00 -15.10
C GLN A 205 0.00 -0.88 -14.16
N ASP A 206 0.09 -2.21 -14.29
CA ASP A 206 -0.55 -3.15 -13.37
C ASP A 206 0.34 -3.36 -12.13
N GLU A 207 1.60 -3.73 -12.32
CA GLU A 207 2.54 -4.09 -11.25
C GLU A 207 2.76 -2.93 -10.26
N LYS A 208 2.84 -1.69 -10.75
CA LYS A 208 3.00 -0.50 -9.90
C LYS A 208 1.89 -0.36 -8.86
N ARG A 209 0.68 -0.86 -9.15
CA ARG A 209 -0.49 -0.78 -8.25
C ARG A 209 -0.39 -1.71 -7.05
N GLY A 210 0.48 -2.72 -7.12
CA GLY A 210 0.80 -3.59 -6.01
C GLY A 210 2.03 -3.14 -5.20
N VAL A 211 2.85 -2.23 -5.75
CA VAL A 211 4.02 -1.71 -5.02
C VAL A 211 3.61 -0.61 -4.07
N VAL A 212 4.07 -0.69 -2.83
CA VAL A 212 3.71 0.21 -1.73
C VAL A 212 4.93 0.92 -1.13
N ARG A 213 4.74 2.17 -0.72
CA ARG A 213 5.59 2.83 0.26
C ARG A 213 5.15 2.35 1.63
N ILE A 214 6.08 1.90 2.45
CA ILE A 214 5.81 1.41 3.80
C ILE A 214 6.38 2.39 4.81
N TYR A 215 5.53 2.98 5.66
CA TYR A 215 5.98 3.64 6.87
C TYR A 215 6.25 2.55 7.91
N VAL A 216 7.49 2.38 8.27
CA VAL A 216 7.94 1.37 9.22
C VAL A 216 8.21 1.98 10.58
N VAL A 217 7.82 1.29 11.65
CA VAL A 217 8.01 1.71 13.04
C VAL A 217 8.79 0.63 13.76
N GLU A 218 9.89 1.01 14.39
CA GLU A 218 10.74 0.16 15.21
C GLU A 218 11.04 0.82 16.56
N SER A 219 11.64 0.10 17.49
CA SER A 219 12.05 0.64 18.80
C SER A 219 13.02 1.82 18.72
N GLY A 220 13.77 1.95 17.61
CA GLY A 220 14.75 3.02 17.39
C GLY A 220 14.23 4.22 16.58
N GLY A 221 12.96 4.26 16.22
CA GLY A 221 12.36 5.33 15.43
C GLY A 221 11.55 4.81 14.25
N ALA A 222 11.13 5.71 13.38
CA ALA A 222 10.33 5.40 12.22
C ALA A 222 10.96 5.97 10.94
N GLY A 223 10.71 5.29 9.82
CA GLY A 223 11.22 5.64 8.50
C GLY A 223 10.40 5.05 7.38
N TYR A 224 10.93 5.07 6.15
CA TYR A 224 10.27 4.48 5.00
C TYR A 224 11.04 3.32 4.41
N CYS A 225 10.31 2.30 4.00
CA CYS A 225 10.75 1.20 3.13
C CYS A 225 9.79 1.07 1.94
N SER A 226 10.09 0.15 1.06
CA SER A 226 9.25 -0.26 -0.06
C SER A 226 8.83 -1.72 0.09
N GLY A 227 7.78 -2.12 -0.60
CA GLY A 227 7.36 -3.52 -0.65
C GLY A 227 6.33 -3.75 -1.74
N THR A 228 5.83 -4.97 -1.81
CA THR A 228 4.82 -5.32 -2.80
C THR A 228 3.74 -6.21 -2.24
N LEU A 229 2.50 -5.92 -2.58
CA LEU A 229 1.39 -6.83 -2.37
C LEU A 229 1.58 -8.03 -3.30
N ILE A 230 1.59 -9.24 -2.74
CA ILE A 230 1.97 -10.44 -3.48
C ILE A 230 0.86 -11.49 -3.45
N ASN A 231 0.64 -12.13 -4.59
CA ASN A 231 -0.40 -13.14 -4.80
C ASN A 231 0.03 -14.51 -4.23
N ASN A 232 -0.94 -15.38 -3.96
CA ASN A 232 -0.72 -16.75 -3.53
C ASN A 232 -1.54 -17.75 -4.35
N THR A 233 -1.13 -19.03 -4.38
CA THR A 233 -1.79 -20.07 -5.19
C THR A 233 -3.19 -20.44 -4.70
N ALA A 234 -3.54 -20.14 -3.45
CA ALA A 234 -4.89 -20.35 -2.94
C ALA A 234 -5.91 -19.35 -3.50
N MET A 235 -5.43 -18.23 -4.07
CA MET A 235 -6.28 -17.15 -4.59
C MET A 235 -7.36 -16.73 -3.58
N ASP A 236 -6.95 -16.53 -2.31
CA ASP A 236 -7.83 -16.34 -1.14
C ASP A 236 -7.87 -14.90 -0.63
N CYS A 237 -7.44 -13.94 -1.43
CA CYS A 237 -7.40 -12.51 -1.12
C CYS A 237 -6.57 -12.10 0.08
N LYS A 238 -5.73 -12.97 0.62
CA LYS A 238 -4.87 -12.58 1.72
C LYS A 238 -3.91 -11.47 1.28
N ARG A 239 -3.89 -10.41 2.05
CA ARG A 239 -3.14 -9.18 1.75
C ARG A 239 -1.71 -9.29 2.25
N TYR A 240 -0.93 -10.16 1.63
CA TYR A 240 0.48 -10.32 1.96
C TYR A 240 1.31 -9.21 1.33
N ILE A 241 2.14 -8.55 2.12
CA ILE A 241 3.17 -7.62 1.65
C ILE A 241 4.52 -8.30 1.85
N LEU A 242 5.26 -8.42 0.76
CA LEU A 242 6.65 -8.87 0.75
C LEU A 242 7.57 -7.65 0.75
N THR A 243 8.52 -7.60 1.69
CA THR A 243 9.52 -6.54 1.86
C THR A 243 10.83 -7.13 2.38
N ALA A 244 11.79 -6.31 2.80
CA ALA A 244 13.04 -6.75 3.40
C ALA A 244 12.94 -6.93 4.92
N PHE A 245 13.67 -7.89 5.49
CA PHE A 245 13.64 -8.15 6.92
C PHE A 245 14.31 -7.02 7.72
N HIS A 246 15.35 -6.40 7.20
CA HIS A 246 15.98 -5.25 7.88
C HIS A 246 15.04 -4.06 8.05
N CYS A 247 13.91 -3.96 7.31
CA CYS A 247 12.88 -2.94 7.52
C CYS A 247 12.07 -3.15 8.80
N GLY A 248 12.05 -4.36 9.37
CA GLY A 248 11.23 -4.68 10.53
C GLY A 248 11.89 -5.61 11.54
N VAL A 249 13.21 -5.77 11.48
CA VAL A 249 13.95 -6.68 12.37
C VAL A 249 13.80 -6.33 13.85
N ASN A 250 13.63 -5.04 14.17
CA ASN A 250 13.43 -4.53 15.52
C ASN A 250 11.97 -4.14 15.82
N SER A 251 11.02 -4.48 14.93
CA SER A 251 9.61 -4.18 15.15
C SER A 251 8.97 -5.21 16.08
N SER A 252 8.38 -4.73 17.16
CA SER A 252 7.50 -5.51 18.04
C SER A 252 6.12 -5.72 17.39
N ALA A 253 5.30 -6.59 17.98
CA ALA A 253 3.90 -6.75 17.55
C ALA A 253 3.11 -5.42 17.62
N THR A 254 3.40 -4.58 18.62
CA THR A 254 2.80 -3.25 18.75
C THR A 254 3.27 -2.31 17.64
N ASN A 255 4.57 -2.35 17.30
CA ASN A 255 5.09 -1.52 16.19
C ASN A 255 4.42 -1.87 14.86
N PHE A 256 4.19 -3.16 14.57
CA PHE A 256 3.49 -3.58 13.37
C PHE A 256 2.05 -3.05 13.28
N ASN A 257 1.38 -2.74 14.39
CA ASN A 257 0.07 -2.08 14.37
C ASN A 257 0.13 -0.62 13.87
N SER A 258 1.30 0.00 13.94
CA SER A 258 1.53 1.39 13.49
C SER A 258 2.20 1.47 12.10
N TRP A 259 2.48 0.34 11.45
CA TRP A 259 2.95 0.36 10.07
C TRP A 259 1.85 0.86 9.12
N LYS A 260 2.24 1.66 8.11
CA LYS A 260 1.31 2.15 7.08
C LYS A 260 1.75 1.69 5.71
N PHE A 261 0.78 1.35 4.87
CA PHE A 261 0.99 0.90 3.50
C PHE A 261 0.31 1.86 2.56
N TYR A 262 1.09 2.69 1.86
CA TYR A 262 0.59 3.67 0.91
C TYR A 262 0.58 3.08 -0.49
N PHE A 263 -0.61 2.93 -1.04
CA PHE A 263 -0.82 2.52 -2.42
C PHE A 263 -0.93 3.76 -3.32
N ASN A 264 -0.47 3.64 -4.57
CA ASN A 264 -0.57 4.71 -5.56
C ASN A 264 0.06 6.06 -5.14
N TYR A 265 1.03 6.04 -4.21
CA TYR A 265 1.79 7.23 -3.90
C TYR A 265 2.78 7.51 -5.03
N GLU A 266 2.29 8.17 -6.09
CA GLU A 266 3.02 8.42 -7.33
C GLU A 266 2.73 9.82 -7.86
N SER A 267 3.68 10.39 -8.63
CA SER A 267 3.49 11.66 -9.31
C SER A 267 2.47 11.54 -10.43
N THR A 268 1.72 12.59 -10.68
CA THR A 268 0.81 12.71 -11.83
C THR A 268 1.52 13.13 -13.12
N ALA A 269 2.80 13.47 -13.05
CA ALA A 269 3.63 13.88 -14.18
C ALA A 269 5.01 13.22 -14.16
N CYS A 270 5.66 13.13 -15.31
CA CYS A 270 7.01 12.56 -15.41
C CYS A 270 8.04 13.39 -14.62
N VAL A 271 7.88 14.71 -14.62
CA VAL A 271 8.69 15.63 -13.81
C VAL A 271 7.83 16.10 -12.64
N GLY A 272 8.37 16.02 -11.43
CA GLY A 272 7.68 16.48 -10.23
C GLY A 272 7.83 15.51 -9.06
N THR A 273 7.44 16.00 -7.90
CA THR A 273 7.49 15.31 -6.61
C THR A 273 6.09 15.24 -6.01
N GLY A 274 5.96 14.41 -4.98
CA GLY A 274 4.69 14.24 -4.27
C GLY A 274 3.82 13.13 -4.86
N GLY A 275 2.69 12.94 -4.24
CA GLY A 275 1.69 11.92 -4.57
C GLY A 275 0.57 11.97 -3.54
N SER A 276 -0.58 11.39 -3.87
CA SER A 276 -1.71 11.30 -2.93
C SER A 276 -1.43 10.29 -1.83
N THR A 277 -1.65 10.65 -0.58
CA THR A 277 -1.59 9.76 0.59
C THR A 277 -2.95 9.18 0.96
N ALA A 278 -3.98 9.43 0.14
CA ALA A 278 -5.37 9.00 0.44
C ALA A 278 -5.55 7.48 0.47
N ASN A 279 -4.71 6.74 -0.27
CA ASN A 279 -4.82 5.28 -0.38
C ASN A 279 -3.89 4.59 0.63
N VAL A 280 -4.22 4.66 1.90
CA VAL A 280 -3.41 4.12 2.99
C VAL A 280 -4.16 3.06 3.79
N MET A 281 -3.42 2.04 4.25
CA MET A 281 -3.90 1.07 5.22
C MET A 281 -2.92 0.96 6.39
N THR A 282 -3.45 0.84 7.61
CA THR A 282 -2.69 0.81 8.86
C THR A 282 -2.75 -0.56 9.51
N GLY A 283 -1.60 -1.02 9.96
CA GLY A 283 -1.44 -2.23 10.74
C GLY A 283 -1.23 -3.50 9.94
N CYS A 284 -0.36 -4.35 10.47
CA CYS A 284 -0.07 -5.68 9.93
C CYS A 284 0.37 -6.67 11.01
N THR A 285 0.51 -7.94 10.61
CA THR A 285 1.09 -9.00 11.43
C THR A 285 2.21 -9.68 10.65
N LYS A 286 3.33 -9.92 11.30
CA LYS A 286 4.44 -10.69 10.73
C LYS A 286 4.02 -12.15 10.50
N LYS A 287 4.34 -12.70 9.33
CA LYS A 287 4.07 -14.09 8.95
C LYS A 287 5.36 -14.91 8.80
N ALA A 288 6.36 -14.37 8.12
CA ALA A 288 7.64 -15.03 7.93
C ALA A 288 8.75 -14.01 7.74
N ASP A 289 9.97 -14.44 8.01
CA ASP A 289 11.20 -13.68 7.76
C ASP A 289 12.37 -14.61 7.43
N SER A 290 13.48 -14.03 6.98
CA SER A 290 14.69 -14.78 6.60
C SER A 290 15.51 -15.30 7.78
N ASN A 291 15.13 -15.01 9.02
CA ASN A 291 15.86 -15.43 10.24
C ASN A 291 17.37 -15.14 10.20
N ASP A 292 17.77 -14.06 9.57
CA ASP A 292 19.16 -13.73 9.25
C ASP A 292 19.66 -12.42 9.86
N GLY A 293 18.90 -11.88 10.83
CA GLY A 293 19.23 -10.63 11.51
C GLY A 293 19.16 -9.38 10.62
N GLY A 294 18.32 -9.42 9.58
CA GLY A 294 18.12 -8.30 8.65
C GLY A 294 19.17 -8.29 7.53
N GLY A 295 19.38 -9.42 6.87
CA GLY A 295 20.19 -9.52 5.65
C GLY A 295 21.67 -9.85 5.89
N SER A 296 22.06 -10.19 7.11
CA SER A 296 23.47 -10.44 7.41
C SER A 296 23.98 -11.83 7.01
N THR A 297 23.11 -12.82 6.91
CA THR A 297 23.50 -14.22 6.62
C THR A 297 22.57 -14.99 5.69
N GLY A 298 21.38 -14.49 5.39
CA GLY A 298 20.35 -15.11 4.55
C GLY A 298 19.98 -14.26 3.35
N SER A 299 18.71 -14.19 3.05
CA SER A 299 18.17 -13.52 1.87
C SER A 299 17.36 -12.26 2.16
N ASP A 300 17.25 -11.87 3.42
CA ASP A 300 16.67 -10.60 3.86
C ASP A 300 15.21 -10.39 3.42
N PHE A 301 14.34 -11.36 3.65
CA PHE A 301 12.91 -11.16 3.37
C PHE A 301 12.08 -11.03 4.64
N LEU A 302 11.02 -10.23 4.55
CA LEU A 302 9.95 -10.14 5.53
C LEU A 302 8.60 -10.24 4.80
N LEU A 303 7.77 -11.16 5.25
CA LEU A 303 6.37 -11.25 4.82
C LEU A 303 5.47 -10.81 5.97
N VAL A 304 4.66 -9.79 5.71
CA VAL A 304 3.61 -9.35 6.62
C VAL A 304 2.25 -9.51 5.97
N GLN A 305 1.21 -9.67 6.77
CA GLN A 305 -0.17 -9.63 6.33
C GLN A 305 -0.82 -8.37 6.89
N MET A 306 -1.36 -7.51 6.03
CA MET A 306 -2.12 -6.35 6.49
C MET A 306 -3.31 -6.79 7.34
N SER A 307 -3.57 -6.06 8.42
CA SER A 307 -4.63 -6.38 9.39
C SER A 307 -6.00 -5.91 8.91
N SER A 308 -6.05 -4.91 8.02
CA SER A 308 -7.30 -4.36 7.50
C SER A 308 -8.08 -5.39 6.69
N THR A 309 -9.39 -5.47 6.94
CA THR A 309 -10.35 -6.27 6.17
C THR A 309 -11.24 -5.40 5.26
N ALA A 310 -11.19 -4.07 5.42
CA ALA A 310 -11.96 -3.14 4.61
C ALA A 310 -11.56 -3.20 3.13
N SER A 311 -12.51 -2.95 2.25
CA SER A 311 -12.29 -2.82 0.81
C SER A 311 -12.77 -1.43 0.37
N PRO A 312 -11.98 -0.38 0.62
CA PRO A 312 -12.35 0.98 0.24
C PRO A 312 -12.52 1.06 -1.28
N THR A 313 -13.16 2.12 -1.77
CA THR A 313 -13.53 2.29 -3.19
C THR A 313 -12.34 2.21 -4.15
N TRP A 314 -11.14 2.53 -3.69
CA TRP A 314 -9.91 2.43 -4.49
C TRP A 314 -9.31 1.01 -4.51
N TRP A 315 -9.70 0.09 -3.59
CA TRP A 315 -9.12 -1.25 -3.46
C TRP A 315 -9.28 -2.13 -4.71
N PRO A 316 -10.38 -2.08 -5.48
CA PRO A 316 -10.50 -2.85 -6.72
C PRO A 316 -9.43 -2.54 -7.78
N ASN A 317 -8.74 -1.41 -7.65
CA ASN A 317 -7.64 -1.02 -8.53
C ASN A 317 -6.26 -1.45 -8.03
N VAL A 318 -6.18 -2.19 -6.92
CA VAL A 318 -4.93 -2.72 -6.38
C VAL A 318 -4.59 -4.04 -7.05
N TYR A 319 -3.33 -4.20 -7.43
CA TYR A 319 -2.84 -5.38 -8.12
C TYR A 319 -2.01 -6.25 -7.19
N TYR A 320 -2.33 -7.53 -7.11
CA TYR A 320 -1.53 -8.51 -6.39
C TYR A 320 -0.46 -9.03 -7.33
N ASN A 321 0.79 -8.67 -7.10
CA ASN A 321 1.89 -9.01 -7.98
C ASN A 321 2.16 -10.52 -7.99
N GLY A 322 2.47 -11.04 -9.17
CA GLY A 322 2.90 -12.42 -9.35
C GLY A 322 4.35 -12.63 -8.89
N TRP A 323 4.77 -13.88 -8.81
CA TRP A 323 6.12 -14.24 -8.39
C TRP A 323 6.71 -15.41 -9.18
N SER A 324 8.04 -15.53 -9.13
CA SER A 324 8.78 -16.70 -9.63
C SER A 324 9.83 -17.12 -8.61
N ASN A 325 9.79 -18.40 -8.21
CA ASN A 325 10.80 -19.01 -7.33
C ASN A 325 11.89 -19.79 -8.13
N VAL A 326 11.96 -19.57 -9.41
CA VAL A 326 12.95 -20.21 -10.27
C VAL A 326 14.34 -19.63 -9.99
N ASN A 327 15.33 -20.49 -9.72
CA ASN A 327 16.71 -20.07 -9.37
C ASN A 327 17.66 -20.03 -10.58
N THR A 328 17.14 -19.93 -11.80
CA THR A 328 17.97 -19.63 -12.98
C THR A 328 18.01 -18.13 -13.20
N ALA A 329 19.13 -17.61 -13.71
CA ALA A 329 19.25 -16.19 -14.03
C ALA A 329 18.09 -15.77 -14.95
N PRO A 330 17.37 -14.67 -14.59
CA PRO A 330 16.27 -14.19 -15.42
C PRO A 330 16.80 -13.68 -16.76
N ALA A 331 15.92 -13.58 -17.76
CA ALA A 331 16.25 -12.85 -18.99
C ALA A 331 16.66 -11.40 -18.66
N ALA A 332 17.43 -10.78 -19.54
CA ALA A 332 17.81 -9.37 -19.41
C ALA A 332 16.56 -8.47 -19.40
N GLY A 333 16.68 -7.30 -18.79
CA GLY A 333 15.59 -6.31 -18.74
C GLY A 333 14.79 -6.35 -17.44
N ALA A 334 15.35 -6.85 -16.34
CA ALA A 334 14.70 -6.74 -15.03
C ALA A 334 14.49 -5.27 -14.63
N ILE A 335 13.45 -5.01 -13.85
CA ILE A 335 13.14 -3.67 -13.32
C ILE A 335 12.84 -3.71 -11.83
N CYS A 336 13.05 -2.56 -11.18
CA CYS A 336 12.58 -2.28 -9.84
C CYS A 336 11.54 -1.18 -9.87
N ILE A 337 10.48 -1.31 -9.07
CA ILE A 337 9.53 -0.24 -8.74
C ILE A 337 9.64 0.01 -7.24
N HIS A 338 9.92 1.26 -6.82
CA HIS A 338 10.33 1.55 -5.45
C HIS A 338 9.98 2.97 -5.01
N HIS A 339 10.29 3.28 -3.74
CA HIS A 339 10.09 4.59 -3.11
C HIS A 339 11.40 5.07 -2.46
N PRO A 340 12.38 5.54 -3.26
CA PRO A 340 13.67 6.02 -2.75
C PRO A 340 13.45 7.25 -1.86
N ALA A 341 14.17 7.35 -0.74
CA ALA A 341 14.01 8.38 0.30
C ALA A 341 12.54 8.55 0.79
N GLY A 342 11.68 7.52 0.63
CA GLY A 342 10.25 7.63 0.90
C GLY A 342 9.48 8.52 -0.10
N SER A 343 10.10 8.90 -1.21
CA SER A 343 9.48 9.75 -2.24
C SER A 343 8.39 9.02 -3.04
N ASN A 344 7.76 9.75 -3.95
CA ASN A 344 6.81 9.19 -4.89
C ASN A 344 7.43 8.05 -5.73
N LYS A 345 6.57 7.14 -6.20
CA LYS A 345 6.95 5.89 -6.87
C LYS A 345 7.86 6.10 -8.07
N LYS A 346 8.97 5.38 -8.09
CA LYS A 346 10.01 5.42 -9.11
C LYS A 346 10.18 4.08 -9.80
N ILE A 347 10.88 4.09 -10.94
CA ILE A 347 11.25 2.90 -11.70
C ILE A 347 12.73 2.95 -12.06
N SER A 348 13.44 1.83 -11.83
CA SER A 348 14.83 1.63 -12.23
C SER A 348 14.90 0.41 -13.15
N LYS A 349 15.66 0.49 -14.24
CA LYS A 349 15.74 -0.55 -15.28
C LYS A 349 17.18 -1.02 -15.48
N THR A 350 17.36 -2.32 -15.75
CA THR A 350 18.64 -2.86 -16.21
C THR A 350 18.49 -3.50 -17.60
N ALA A 351 19.43 -3.22 -18.48
CA ALA A 351 19.53 -3.91 -19.76
C ALA A 351 20.30 -5.24 -19.66
N ALA A 352 20.99 -5.47 -18.53
CA ALA A 352 21.78 -6.67 -18.30
C ALA A 352 20.95 -7.76 -17.64
N THR A 353 21.43 -9.00 -17.71
CA THR A 353 20.93 -10.13 -16.95
C THR A 353 21.35 -9.99 -15.48
N ALA A 354 20.44 -10.19 -14.54
CA ALA A 354 20.78 -10.27 -13.13
C ALA A 354 21.68 -11.48 -12.85
N VAL A 355 22.70 -11.29 -12.01
CA VAL A 355 23.73 -12.30 -11.72
C VAL A 355 23.56 -12.83 -10.30
N SER A 356 23.61 -14.16 -10.13
CA SER A 356 23.62 -14.75 -8.79
C SER A 356 24.85 -14.31 -7.99
N THR A 357 24.65 -13.83 -6.78
CA THR A 357 25.72 -13.31 -5.92
C THR A 357 25.55 -13.71 -4.46
N THR A 358 26.53 -13.36 -3.66
CA THR A 358 26.57 -13.50 -2.21
C THR A 358 26.31 -12.12 -1.58
N TRP A 359 25.55 -12.11 -0.50
CA TRP A 359 25.42 -10.98 0.40
C TRP A 359 25.59 -11.49 1.84
N GLY A 360 26.34 -10.76 2.67
CA GLY A 360 26.49 -11.08 4.09
C GLY A 360 27.15 -12.43 4.43
N GLY A 361 27.69 -13.18 3.44
CA GLY A 361 28.47 -14.41 3.69
C GLY A 361 27.86 -15.70 3.12
N THR A 362 26.55 -15.79 2.85
CA THR A 362 25.93 -17.00 2.27
C THR A 362 25.86 -16.90 0.75
N ALA A 363 26.45 -17.89 0.06
CA ALA A 363 26.53 -17.88 -1.39
C ALA A 363 25.18 -18.11 -2.07
N GLY A 364 24.94 -17.38 -3.16
CA GLY A 364 23.80 -17.63 -4.03
C GLY A 364 22.45 -17.12 -3.51
N THR A 365 22.44 -16.34 -2.43
CA THR A 365 21.24 -15.79 -1.79
C THR A 365 20.58 -14.65 -2.58
N HIS A 366 21.35 -13.93 -3.41
CA HIS A 366 20.91 -12.68 -4.02
C HIS A 366 21.08 -12.67 -5.54
N TRP A 367 20.25 -11.85 -6.19
CA TRP A 367 20.46 -11.31 -7.53
C TRP A 367 21.20 -9.99 -7.43
N ARG A 368 22.29 -9.84 -8.20
CA ARG A 368 23.00 -8.59 -8.38
C ARG A 368 22.57 -7.97 -9.70
N VAL A 369 22.18 -6.70 -9.67
CA VAL A 369 21.81 -5.90 -10.83
C VAL A 369 22.65 -4.62 -10.89
N THR A 370 22.85 -4.10 -12.09
CA THR A 370 23.45 -2.78 -12.34
C THR A 370 22.50 -2.02 -13.25
N TRP A 371 22.14 -0.82 -12.87
CA TRP A 371 21.13 -0.04 -13.57
C TRP A 371 21.66 0.55 -14.87
N THR A 372 20.75 0.81 -15.81
CA THR A 372 21.05 1.33 -17.14
C THR A 372 20.33 2.66 -17.32
N GLY A 373 21.02 3.66 -17.86
CA GLY A 373 20.42 4.95 -18.21
C GLY A 373 19.26 4.80 -19.21
N THR A 374 18.24 5.59 -19.01
CA THR A 374 17.00 5.62 -19.80
C THR A 374 16.76 7.00 -20.40
N THR A 375 15.64 7.18 -21.10
CA THR A 375 15.30 8.47 -21.73
C THR A 375 15.08 9.58 -20.68
N ASN A 376 14.46 9.24 -19.54
CA ASN A 376 14.04 10.22 -18.54
C ASN A 376 14.96 10.29 -17.29
N GLY A 377 16.03 9.51 -17.28
CA GLY A 377 16.98 9.50 -16.17
C GLY A 377 17.76 8.21 -16.11
N TRP A 378 18.48 7.98 -15.03
CA TRP A 378 19.23 6.74 -14.86
C TRP A 378 18.42 5.71 -14.06
N GLY A 379 17.84 6.13 -12.95
CA GLY A 379 17.23 5.27 -11.96
C GLY A 379 18.27 4.45 -11.18
N VAL A 380 18.22 4.56 -9.87
CA VAL A 380 19.11 3.82 -8.93
C VAL A 380 18.24 3.31 -7.78
N THR A 381 18.82 2.84 -6.70
CA THR A 381 18.11 2.64 -5.42
C THR A 381 18.80 3.43 -4.33
N GLU A 382 18.04 3.93 -3.38
CA GLU A 382 18.51 4.72 -2.25
C GLU A 382 17.87 4.21 -0.95
N GLY A 383 18.28 4.75 0.20
CA GLY A 383 17.61 4.46 1.48
C GLY A 383 16.09 4.72 1.34
N GLY A 384 15.26 3.77 1.75
CA GLY A 384 13.81 3.79 1.50
C GLY A 384 13.36 2.88 0.34
N SER A 385 14.23 2.57 -0.62
CA SER A 385 13.97 1.54 -1.63
C SER A 385 14.00 0.11 -1.06
N SER A 386 14.54 -0.07 0.13
CA SER A 386 14.63 -1.35 0.86
C SER A 386 13.35 -2.16 0.78
N GLY A 387 13.45 -3.45 0.43
CA GLY A 387 12.30 -4.35 0.27
C GLY A 387 11.52 -4.19 -1.03
N SER A 388 11.90 -3.26 -1.92
CA SER A 388 11.27 -3.12 -3.22
C SER A 388 11.41 -4.38 -4.08
N PRO A 389 10.40 -4.72 -4.89
CA PRO A 389 10.44 -5.89 -5.76
C PRO A 389 11.36 -5.69 -6.96
N LEU A 390 12.15 -6.71 -7.26
CA LEU A 390 12.77 -6.90 -8.58
C LEU A 390 11.84 -7.75 -9.43
N PHE A 391 11.44 -7.24 -10.59
CA PHE A 391 10.60 -7.95 -11.55
C PHE A 391 11.43 -8.51 -12.70
N ASP A 392 11.09 -9.72 -13.16
CA ASP A 392 11.61 -10.29 -14.40
C ASP A 392 10.87 -9.74 -15.64
N ALA A 393 11.30 -10.15 -16.83
CA ALA A 393 10.68 -9.75 -18.09
C ALA A 393 9.23 -10.27 -18.27
N ASN A 394 8.75 -11.15 -17.38
CA ASN A 394 7.37 -11.65 -17.38
C ASN A 394 6.52 -10.99 -16.27
N SER A 395 6.94 -9.84 -15.76
CA SER A 395 6.24 -9.09 -14.70
C SER A 395 6.07 -9.88 -13.40
N ARG A 396 7.02 -10.75 -13.03
CA ARG A 396 6.99 -11.54 -11.81
C ARG A 396 8.09 -11.10 -10.85
N VAL A 397 7.74 -11.00 -9.59
CA VAL A 397 8.70 -10.71 -8.51
C VAL A 397 9.67 -11.88 -8.37
N ILE A 398 10.96 -11.60 -8.51
CA ILE A 398 12.05 -12.57 -8.38
C ILE A 398 12.99 -12.28 -7.20
N GLY A 399 12.83 -11.12 -6.56
CA GLY A 399 13.64 -10.73 -5.40
C GLY A 399 13.13 -9.49 -4.71
N THR A 400 13.69 -9.22 -3.51
CA THR A 400 13.45 -8.04 -2.67
C THR A 400 14.77 -7.32 -2.41
N LEU A 401 14.79 -5.99 -2.51
CA LEU A 401 16.00 -5.19 -2.33
C LEU A 401 16.52 -5.28 -0.89
N THR A 402 17.75 -5.80 -0.74
CA THR A 402 18.50 -5.72 0.52
C THR A 402 19.31 -4.43 0.59
N GLY A 403 19.99 -4.06 -0.49
CA GLY A 403 20.81 -2.86 -0.56
C GLY A 403 21.85 -2.94 -1.67
N GLY A 404 22.75 -1.98 -1.70
CA GLY A 404 23.78 -1.91 -2.72
C GLY A 404 24.63 -0.67 -2.65
N GLY A 405 25.29 -0.36 -3.75
CA GLY A 405 26.17 0.77 -3.88
C GLY A 405 25.69 1.80 -4.91
N SER A 406 24.51 1.64 -5.51
CA SER A 406 24.02 2.61 -6.47
C SER A 406 23.58 3.89 -5.78
N TYR A 407 23.81 5.03 -6.41
CA TYR A 407 23.34 6.35 -5.98
C TYR A 407 23.37 7.32 -7.16
N CYS A 408 22.54 8.33 -7.13
CA CYS A 408 22.63 9.42 -8.08
C CYS A 408 23.90 10.25 -7.87
N ASN A 409 24.58 10.55 -8.96
CA ASN A 409 25.67 11.51 -8.94
C ASN A 409 25.59 12.38 -10.20
N SER A 410 25.14 13.60 -10.03
CA SER A 410 25.04 14.57 -11.13
C SER A 410 26.40 15.14 -11.56
N VAL A 411 27.45 14.97 -10.75
CA VAL A 411 28.73 15.61 -10.97
C VAL A 411 29.81 14.65 -11.49
N VAL A 412 29.74 13.37 -11.07
CA VAL A 412 30.69 12.33 -11.49
C VAL A 412 29.92 11.02 -11.75
N PRO A 413 29.92 10.50 -12.99
CA PRO A 413 29.31 9.18 -13.27
C PRO A 413 30.05 8.10 -12.48
N GLY A 414 29.50 7.61 -11.41
CA GLY A 414 30.17 6.60 -10.57
C GLY A 414 29.17 5.74 -9.80
N GLY A 415 28.23 6.39 -9.12
CA GLY A 415 27.25 5.70 -8.28
C GLY A 415 26.18 4.94 -9.05
N GLN A 416 25.75 5.43 -10.20
CA GLN A 416 24.76 4.76 -11.05
C GLN A 416 25.24 3.41 -11.58
N ASN A 417 26.54 3.21 -11.71
CA ASN A 417 27.15 1.96 -12.19
C ASN A 417 27.48 0.97 -11.06
N GLN A 418 27.24 1.33 -9.81
CA GLN A 418 27.42 0.39 -8.70
C GLN A 418 26.24 -0.59 -8.65
N PRO A 419 26.49 -1.84 -8.28
CA PRO A 419 25.44 -2.84 -8.26
C PRO A 419 24.58 -2.75 -6.99
N ASP A 420 23.33 -3.17 -7.14
CA ASP A 420 22.41 -3.45 -6.05
C ASP A 420 22.09 -4.94 -5.97
N SER A 421 21.73 -5.40 -4.78
CA SER A 421 21.53 -6.81 -4.44
C SER A 421 20.12 -7.05 -3.91
N TYR A 422 19.45 -8.00 -4.54
CA TYR A 422 18.07 -8.40 -4.23
C TYR A 422 18.06 -9.84 -3.69
N GLY A 423 17.56 -10.05 -2.49
CA GLY A 423 17.33 -11.39 -1.96
C GLY A 423 16.39 -12.17 -2.88
N LYS A 424 16.78 -13.39 -3.26
CA LYS A 424 16.04 -14.19 -4.24
C LYS A 424 14.75 -14.76 -3.67
N VAL A 425 13.63 -14.64 -4.37
CA VAL A 425 12.40 -15.37 -4.04
C VAL A 425 12.63 -16.88 -4.00
N SER A 426 13.50 -17.41 -4.87
CA SER A 426 13.87 -18.82 -4.85
C SER A 426 14.59 -19.26 -3.56
N TYR A 427 15.34 -18.35 -2.93
CA TYR A 427 16.00 -18.61 -1.64
C TYR A 427 15.00 -18.42 -0.49
N HIS A 428 14.22 -17.34 -0.46
CA HIS A 428 13.12 -17.11 0.48
C HIS A 428 12.15 -18.28 0.55
N TRP A 429 12.06 -19.07 -0.54
CA TRP A 429 11.06 -20.12 -0.70
C TRP A 429 11.14 -21.16 0.40
N THR A 430 12.34 -21.72 0.65
CA THR A 430 12.57 -22.78 1.65
C THR A 430 13.98 -22.77 2.24
N SER A 431 14.86 -21.81 1.90
CA SER A 431 16.29 -21.91 2.23
C SER A 431 16.72 -21.11 3.46
N ASP A 432 15.91 -20.17 3.94
CA ASP A 432 16.22 -19.37 5.14
C ASP A 432 15.95 -20.13 6.45
N GLY A 433 15.25 -21.25 6.40
CA GLY A 433 14.96 -22.09 7.56
C GLY A 433 14.13 -23.33 7.21
N THR A 434 13.83 -24.14 8.21
CA THR A 434 13.13 -25.43 8.05
C THR A 434 11.64 -25.36 8.45
N THR A 435 11.17 -24.24 8.98
CA THR A 435 9.80 -24.06 9.48
C THR A 435 9.11 -22.91 8.79
N SER A 436 7.78 -22.93 8.80
CA SER A 436 6.93 -21.93 8.11
C SER A 436 7.23 -20.45 8.44
N PRO A 437 7.63 -20.06 9.67
CA PRO A 437 8.01 -18.68 9.96
C PRO A 437 9.26 -18.19 9.22
N TYR A 438 10.05 -19.10 8.61
CA TYR A 438 11.30 -18.78 7.91
C TYR A 438 11.26 -19.17 6.43
N GLN A 439 10.07 -19.27 5.84
CA GLN A 439 9.87 -19.70 4.46
C GLN A 439 8.70 -18.93 3.83
N LEU A 440 8.80 -18.59 2.54
CA LEU A 440 7.67 -18.04 1.78
C LEU A 440 6.68 -19.12 1.32
N LYS A 441 7.16 -20.33 1.02
CA LYS A 441 6.36 -21.41 0.44
C LYS A 441 5.04 -21.66 1.17
N PRO A 442 4.99 -21.81 2.52
CA PRO A 442 3.73 -22.09 3.22
C PRO A 442 2.66 -21.02 3.07
N TRP A 443 3.06 -19.79 2.72
CA TRP A 443 2.18 -18.64 2.59
C TRP A 443 1.77 -18.38 1.14
N LEU A 444 2.71 -18.55 0.19
CA LEU A 444 2.46 -18.26 -1.22
C LEU A 444 2.02 -19.49 -2.03
N ASP A 445 2.29 -20.72 -1.53
CA ASP A 445 1.79 -21.98 -2.05
C ASP A 445 1.23 -22.88 -0.93
N PRO A 446 0.18 -22.43 -0.19
CA PRO A 446 -0.33 -23.14 0.99
C PRO A 446 -0.90 -24.52 0.65
N GLY A 447 -1.39 -24.71 -0.57
CA GLY A 447 -1.88 -26.00 -1.08
C GLY A 447 -0.77 -26.95 -1.52
N ASN A 448 0.51 -26.54 -1.42
CA ASN A 448 1.67 -27.30 -1.90
C ASN A 448 1.49 -27.82 -3.33
N THR A 449 1.03 -26.94 -4.21
CA THR A 449 0.71 -27.27 -5.63
C THR A 449 1.97 -27.58 -6.45
N GLY A 450 3.15 -27.16 -5.94
CA GLY A 450 4.40 -27.28 -6.66
C GLY A 450 4.59 -26.19 -7.73
N ALA A 451 3.79 -25.14 -7.69
CA ALA A 451 3.92 -24.01 -8.61
C ALA A 451 5.30 -23.35 -8.44
N THR A 452 5.98 -23.13 -9.55
CA THR A 452 7.26 -22.38 -9.59
C THR A 452 7.06 -20.94 -9.99
N THR A 453 5.89 -20.61 -10.52
CA THR A 453 5.49 -19.24 -10.91
C THR A 453 4.01 -19.04 -10.66
N LEU A 454 3.64 -17.80 -10.38
CA LEU A 454 2.25 -17.35 -10.34
C LEU A 454 2.17 -15.96 -11.00
N ASN A 455 1.13 -15.72 -11.80
CA ASN A 455 0.90 -14.40 -12.39
C ASN A 455 0.20 -13.48 -11.38
N GLY A 456 0.36 -12.18 -11.57
CA GLY A 456 -0.38 -11.19 -10.82
C GLY A 456 -1.86 -11.13 -11.23
N SER A 457 -2.67 -10.47 -10.40
CA SER A 457 -4.12 -10.37 -10.60
C SER A 457 -4.72 -9.17 -9.85
N TYR A 458 -5.74 -8.56 -10.43
CA TYR A 458 -6.64 -7.62 -9.74
C TYR A 458 -7.72 -8.35 -8.93
N THR A 459 -7.96 -9.61 -9.23
CA THR A 459 -9.02 -10.42 -8.61
C THR A 459 -8.44 -11.74 -8.09
N PRO A 460 -7.52 -11.69 -7.09
CA PRO A 460 -6.92 -12.90 -6.53
C PRO A 460 -7.88 -13.70 -5.66
N CYS A 461 -9.08 -13.19 -5.46
CA CYS A 461 -10.17 -13.93 -4.85
C CYS A 461 -10.85 -14.71 -5.94
N ALA A 462 -10.22 -15.80 -6.43
CA ALA A 462 -10.99 -16.74 -7.20
C ALA A 462 -12.13 -17.21 -6.30
N ALA A 463 -13.33 -16.88 -6.69
CA ALA A 463 -14.51 -17.44 -6.05
C ALA A 463 -14.52 -18.96 -6.29
N THR A 464 -13.71 -19.69 -5.51
CA THR A 464 -13.82 -21.13 -5.36
C THR A 464 -14.96 -21.49 -4.42
N GLY A 465 -15.71 -20.52 -3.97
CA GLY A 465 -16.92 -20.61 -3.20
C GLY A 465 -17.89 -19.54 -3.67
N ILE A 466 -18.95 -19.98 -4.23
CA ILE A 466 -20.21 -19.31 -4.49
C ILE A 466 -20.42 -18.19 -3.46
N THR A 467 -20.26 -16.92 -3.86
CA THR A 467 -20.82 -15.79 -3.13
C THR A 467 -22.33 -15.81 -3.36
N THR A 468 -23.01 -16.53 -2.49
CA THR A 468 -24.31 -17.12 -2.77
C THR A 468 -25.49 -16.18 -2.58
N ASN A 469 -25.38 -15.06 -1.88
CA ASN A 469 -26.61 -14.39 -1.50
C ASN A 469 -27.07 -13.26 -2.44
N GLU A 470 -26.18 -12.41 -2.96
CA GLU A 470 -26.63 -11.33 -3.85
C GLU A 470 -26.77 -11.78 -5.30
N ALA A 471 -25.79 -12.49 -5.84
CA ALA A 471 -25.88 -12.98 -7.23
C ALA A 471 -26.99 -14.05 -7.41
N GLU A 472 -27.29 -14.85 -6.38
CA GLU A 472 -28.42 -15.79 -6.41
C GLU A 472 -29.78 -15.11 -6.39
N ASN A 473 -29.87 -13.93 -5.78
CA ASN A 473 -31.09 -13.11 -5.84
C ASN A 473 -31.25 -12.41 -7.20
N MET A 474 -30.14 -12.17 -7.90
CA MET A 474 -30.14 -11.51 -9.21
C MET A 474 -30.27 -12.47 -10.37
N PHE A 475 -29.76 -13.70 -10.23
CA PHE A 475 -29.69 -14.69 -11.30
C PHE A 475 -30.15 -16.07 -10.84
N SER A 476 -30.96 -16.75 -11.67
CA SER A 476 -31.34 -18.15 -11.44
C SER A 476 -31.31 -18.93 -12.75
N VAL A 477 -31.07 -20.25 -12.65
CA VAL A 477 -31.00 -21.17 -13.79
C VAL A 477 -31.87 -22.37 -13.50
N TYR A 478 -32.83 -22.64 -14.36
CA TYR A 478 -33.80 -23.75 -14.22
C TYR A 478 -34.39 -24.24 -15.56
N PRO A 479 -34.82 -25.50 -15.64
CA PRO A 479 -34.67 -26.55 -14.66
C PRO A 479 -33.23 -27.07 -14.59
N ASN A 480 -32.89 -27.69 -13.45
CA ASN A 480 -31.64 -28.41 -13.31
C ASN A 480 -31.89 -29.65 -12.41
N PRO A 481 -31.77 -30.86 -12.91
CA PRO A 481 -31.37 -31.26 -14.28
C PRO A 481 -32.34 -30.82 -15.38
N ASN A 482 -31.83 -30.76 -16.64
CA ASN A 482 -32.62 -30.41 -17.83
C ASN A 482 -32.37 -31.40 -18.98
N ASN A 483 -33.21 -31.34 -20.02
CA ASN A 483 -33.13 -32.19 -21.20
C ASN A 483 -32.30 -31.56 -22.37
N GLY A 484 -31.51 -30.55 -22.06
CA GLY A 484 -30.76 -29.76 -23.02
C GLY A 484 -31.31 -28.33 -23.18
N GLU A 485 -32.51 -28.05 -22.71
CA GLU A 485 -33.05 -26.69 -22.65
C GLU A 485 -33.17 -26.23 -21.19
N PHE A 486 -32.75 -24.99 -20.90
CA PHE A 486 -32.90 -24.38 -19.60
C PHE A 486 -33.06 -22.86 -19.73
N THR A 487 -33.60 -22.25 -18.71
CA THR A 487 -33.84 -20.80 -18.64
C THR A 487 -32.90 -20.16 -17.64
N VAL A 488 -32.31 -19.05 -18.03
CA VAL A 488 -31.60 -18.11 -17.16
C VAL A 488 -32.54 -16.95 -16.87
N SER A 489 -32.89 -16.75 -15.60
CA SER A 489 -33.62 -15.58 -15.14
C SER A 489 -32.66 -14.54 -14.57
N VAL A 490 -32.84 -13.30 -14.99
CA VAL A 490 -32.06 -12.14 -14.59
C VAL A 490 -32.96 -11.12 -13.93
N LYS A 491 -32.53 -10.55 -12.80
CA LYS A 491 -33.22 -9.46 -12.10
C LYS A 491 -32.16 -8.48 -11.57
N LEU A 492 -32.10 -7.30 -12.11
CA LEU A 492 -31.13 -6.26 -11.75
C LEU A 492 -31.84 -5.05 -11.14
N ASP A 493 -31.18 -4.39 -10.19
CA ASP A 493 -31.66 -3.16 -9.56
C ASP A 493 -31.48 -1.94 -10.47
N LYS A 494 -30.49 -1.99 -11.37
CA LYS A 494 -30.18 -0.94 -12.34
C LYS A 494 -29.94 -1.56 -13.71
N GLN A 495 -30.18 -0.78 -14.75
CA GLN A 495 -29.93 -1.17 -16.13
C GLN A 495 -28.45 -1.47 -16.38
N ALA A 496 -28.14 -2.66 -16.92
CA ALA A 496 -26.79 -3.11 -17.19
C ALA A 496 -26.75 -4.13 -18.34
N ASP A 497 -25.53 -4.38 -18.84
CA ASP A 497 -25.27 -5.45 -19.79
C ASP A 497 -25.06 -6.77 -19.03
N VAL A 498 -25.63 -7.86 -19.58
CA VAL A 498 -25.50 -9.22 -19.03
C VAL A 498 -24.90 -10.13 -20.09
N LYS A 499 -23.80 -10.78 -19.73
CA LYS A 499 -23.21 -11.85 -20.54
C LYS A 499 -23.51 -13.21 -19.91
N ILE A 500 -24.14 -14.11 -20.68
CA ILE A 500 -24.36 -15.49 -20.29
C ILE A 500 -23.43 -16.35 -21.14
N ARG A 501 -22.70 -17.25 -20.51
CA ARG A 501 -21.74 -18.15 -21.16
C ARG A 501 -21.91 -19.57 -20.63
N VAL A 502 -21.95 -20.56 -21.50
CA VAL A 502 -22.00 -21.98 -21.12
C VAL A 502 -20.69 -22.64 -21.50
N ILE A 503 -20.06 -23.31 -20.53
CA ILE A 503 -18.78 -23.99 -20.72
C ILE A 503 -18.91 -25.47 -20.31
N ASN A 504 -18.14 -26.34 -20.95
CA ASN A 504 -18.04 -27.75 -20.58
C ASN A 504 -17.00 -27.97 -19.46
N MET A 505 -16.83 -29.23 -19.02
CA MET A 505 -15.90 -29.59 -17.92
C MET A 505 -14.42 -29.29 -18.21
N ILE A 506 -14.04 -29.13 -19.47
CA ILE A 506 -12.65 -28.78 -19.85
C ILE A 506 -12.49 -27.27 -20.15
N GLY A 507 -13.50 -26.45 -19.81
CA GLY A 507 -13.45 -24.99 -19.97
C GLY A 507 -13.76 -24.47 -21.38
N GLN A 508 -14.13 -25.34 -22.32
CA GLN A 508 -14.49 -24.94 -23.67
C GLN A 508 -15.86 -24.25 -23.68
N GLU A 509 -15.96 -23.08 -24.30
CA GLU A 509 -17.21 -22.36 -24.50
C GLU A 509 -18.10 -23.09 -25.50
N ILE A 510 -19.31 -23.44 -25.08
CA ILE A 510 -20.31 -24.17 -25.86
C ILE A 510 -21.35 -23.21 -26.44
N SER A 511 -21.75 -22.22 -25.66
CA SER A 511 -22.75 -21.23 -26.05
C SER A 511 -22.50 -19.93 -25.31
N ASN A 512 -22.83 -18.79 -25.94
CA ASN A 512 -22.85 -17.50 -25.27
C ASN A 512 -24.04 -16.65 -25.74
N ARG A 513 -24.42 -15.69 -24.88
CA ARG A 513 -25.44 -14.68 -25.18
C ARG A 513 -25.10 -13.38 -24.50
N MET A 514 -25.13 -12.30 -25.25
CA MET A 514 -25.01 -10.93 -24.74
C MET A 514 -26.38 -10.26 -24.74
N ILE A 515 -26.74 -9.66 -23.62
CA ILE A 515 -27.97 -8.91 -23.42
C ILE A 515 -27.55 -7.51 -23.02
N THR A 516 -27.89 -6.53 -23.82
CA THR A 516 -27.47 -5.14 -23.58
C THR A 516 -28.59 -4.37 -22.92
N ASN A 517 -28.21 -3.50 -21.98
CA ASN A 517 -29.06 -2.47 -21.39
C ASN A 517 -30.37 -3.03 -20.79
N THR A 518 -30.30 -4.12 -20.01
CA THR A 518 -31.46 -4.78 -19.37
C THR A 518 -31.55 -4.48 -17.88
N VAL A 519 -32.77 -4.47 -17.34
CA VAL A 519 -33.05 -4.54 -15.89
C VAL A 519 -33.44 -5.95 -15.45
N GLY A 520 -33.60 -6.88 -16.41
CA GLY A 520 -33.93 -8.27 -16.14
C GLY A 520 -34.74 -8.92 -17.27
N GLY A 521 -35.08 -10.19 -17.07
CA GLY A 521 -35.83 -11.01 -18.01
C GLY A 521 -35.47 -12.49 -17.91
N THR A 522 -36.12 -13.31 -18.74
CA THR A 522 -35.87 -14.75 -18.83
C THR A 522 -35.32 -15.08 -20.21
N TYR A 523 -34.23 -15.86 -20.26
CA TYR A 523 -33.50 -16.17 -21.47
C TYR A 523 -33.30 -17.68 -21.59
N THR A 524 -33.90 -18.29 -22.59
CA THR A 524 -33.75 -19.72 -22.88
C THR A 524 -32.39 -19.96 -23.55
N MET A 525 -31.70 -20.98 -23.06
CA MET A 525 -30.45 -21.51 -23.60
C MET A 525 -30.69 -22.93 -24.09
N ASP A 526 -30.15 -23.27 -25.27
CA ASP A 526 -30.33 -24.58 -25.90
C ASP A 526 -28.98 -25.29 -26.02
N LEU A 527 -28.89 -26.44 -25.36
CA LEU A 527 -27.80 -27.42 -25.43
C LEU A 527 -28.32 -28.78 -26.00
N SER A 528 -29.44 -28.79 -26.72
CA SER A 528 -30.04 -30.02 -27.23
C SER A 528 -29.10 -30.80 -28.19
N ALA A 529 -28.17 -30.11 -28.85
CA ALA A 529 -27.13 -30.69 -29.70
C ALA A 529 -25.91 -31.22 -28.91
N GLN A 530 -25.80 -30.93 -27.61
CA GLN A 530 -24.64 -31.31 -26.80
C GLN A 530 -24.85 -32.65 -26.10
N PRO A 531 -23.77 -33.40 -25.78
CA PRO A 531 -23.88 -34.68 -25.04
C PRO A 531 -24.48 -34.51 -23.64
N ASN A 532 -25.05 -35.62 -23.09
CA ASN A 532 -25.40 -35.67 -21.67
C ASN A 532 -24.14 -35.42 -20.83
N GLY A 533 -24.27 -34.64 -19.75
CA GLY A 533 -23.14 -34.33 -18.90
C GLY A 533 -23.30 -33.08 -18.07
N ILE A 534 -22.21 -32.69 -17.43
CA ILE A 534 -22.13 -31.51 -16.57
C ILE A 534 -21.62 -30.34 -17.40
N TYR A 535 -22.31 -29.21 -17.30
CA TYR A 535 -21.93 -27.92 -17.86
C TYR A 535 -21.99 -26.84 -16.78
N PHE A 536 -21.29 -25.74 -17.02
CA PHE A 536 -21.33 -24.58 -16.14
C PHE A 536 -21.90 -23.38 -16.90
N VAL A 537 -22.87 -22.72 -16.30
CA VAL A 537 -23.46 -21.47 -16.80
C VAL A 537 -22.84 -20.32 -16.01
N GLU A 538 -22.03 -19.53 -16.68
CA GLU A 538 -21.47 -18.30 -16.15
C GLU A 538 -22.34 -17.12 -16.58
N ILE A 539 -22.81 -16.33 -15.62
CA ILE A 539 -23.62 -15.13 -15.85
C ILE A 539 -22.86 -13.96 -15.25
N LYS A 540 -22.53 -12.97 -16.07
CA LYS A 540 -21.78 -11.80 -15.67
C LYS A 540 -22.56 -10.51 -15.97
N SER A 541 -22.67 -9.62 -14.97
CA SER A 541 -23.18 -8.26 -15.14
C SER A 541 -22.42 -7.31 -14.22
N ASN A 542 -21.84 -6.25 -14.77
CA ASN A 542 -20.95 -5.33 -14.04
C ASN A 542 -19.91 -6.09 -13.21
N ASN A 543 -19.94 -5.93 -11.89
CA ASN A 543 -19.03 -6.60 -10.95
C ASN A 543 -19.59 -7.91 -10.38
N SER A 544 -20.79 -8.35 -10.79
CA SER A 544 -21.43 -9.58 -10.29
C SER A 544 -21.22 -10.74 -11.27
N ILE A 545 -20.74 -11.85 -10.76
CA ILE A 545 -20.58 -13.10 -11.52
C ILE A 545 -21.27 -14.22 -10.74
N LEU A 546 -22.13 -14.99 -11.42
CA LEU A 546 -22.69 -16.23 -10.92
C LEU A 546 -22.23 -17.37 -11.82
N VAL A 547 -21.77 -18.47 -11.23
CA VAL A 547 -21.51 -19.72 -11.94
C VAL A 547 -22.42 -20.79 -11.38
N LYS A 548 -23.28 -21.35 -12.21
CA LYS A 548 -24.18 -22.48 -11.83
C LYS A 548 -23.82 -23.73 -12.61
N LYS A 549 -23.65 -24.82 -11.87
CA LYS A 549 -23.52 -26.16 -12.44
C LYS A 549 -24.90 -26.61 -12.90
N ILE A 550 -25.02 -27.04 -14.14
CA ILE A 550 -26.21 -27.69 -14.68
C ILE A 550 -25.90 -29.11 -15.12
N ASN A 551 -26.92 -29.98 -15.06
CA ASN A 551 -26.82 -31.37 -15.47
C ASN A 551 -27.78 -31.62 -16.64
N VAL A 552 -27.22 -31.92 -17.82
CA VAL A 552 -27.99 -32.26 -19.02
C VAL A 552 -28.21 -33.75 -19.06
N ILE A 553 -29.47 -34.19 -19.05
CA ILE A 553 -29.91 -35.59 -19.09
C ILE A 553 -31.05 -35.65 -20.09
N LYS A 554 -30.81 -36.30 -21.24
CA LYS A 554 -31.79 -36.52 -22.31
C LYS A 554 -32.35 -37.95 -22.24
#